data_fb6de5c8076cf1d560aa2a2c3cef20f8
#
_entry.id   fb6de5c8076cf1d560aa2a2c3cef20f8
#
_cell.length_a   1.000
_cell.length_b   1.000
_cell.length_c   1.000
_cell.angle_alpha   90.00
_cell.angle_beta   90.00
_cell.angle_gamma   90.00
#
_symmetry.space_group_name_H-M   'P 1'
#
loop_
_entity.id
_entity.type
_entity.pdbx_description
1 polymer ?
#
loop_
_entity_poly.entity_id
_entity_poly.type
_entity_poly.pdbx_seq_one_letter_code
_entity_poly.pdbx_strand_id
1 'polypeptide(L)'
;MARTFVITADGGSRGNPGESAYGAVILEGSHVVAELSGRIGVATNNVAEYRGLIAGLKAAHDIDPHAQITVRMDSKLVIEQMSGNWKIRHPEMKQLAIEARGLHPSHLIRYEWVPRESNTHADRLVNEALDGMIVASEGPLRRNYLTERLISTEVPTIVYLVRHGETHLTPMRKFSGDGALDPELTENGLREAALVAGEVAKIKPDLLISSPLKRTKQTAQFVANATGLEINFDPIWKECSFGLWDGMSIAEVKEKYPVEYAMWVSTSSY
;
A
#
# COMPACT_ATOMS: atom_id res chain seq x y z
N MET A 1 -9.75 -11.11 -20.73
CA MET A 1 -10.07 -12.43 -20.14
C MET A 1 -10.04 -12.26 -18.62
N ALA A 2 -10.92 -12.92 -17.88
CA ALA A 2 -10.88 -12.89 -16.42
C ALA A 2 -9.57 -13.54 -15.93
N ARG A 3 -8.91 -12.93 -14.96
CA ARG A 3 -7.67 -13.45 -14.35
C ARG A 3 -7.99 -14.69 -13.50
N THR A 4 -7.02 -15.53 -13.28
CA THR A 4 -7.17 -16.72 -12.45
C THR A 4 -6.08 -16.73 -11.41
N PHE A 5 -6.47 -16.73 -10.13
CA PHE A 5 -5.55 -16.75 -9.01
C PHE A 5 -5.63 -18.05 -8.22
N VAL A 6 -4.49 -18.47 -7.70
CA VAL A 6 -4.40 -19.45 -6.63
C VAL A 6 -3.94 -18.74 -5.38
N ILE A 7 -4.70 -18.85 -4.30
CA ILE A 7 -4.32 -18.36 -2.98
C ILE A 7 -3.90 -19.56 -2.15
N THR A 8 -2.66 -19.54 -1.62
CA THR A 8 -2.26 -20.42 -0.53
C THR A 8 -2.18 -19.59 0.75
N ALA A 9 -2.78 -20.07 1.83
CA ALA A 9 -2.79 -19.35 3.10
C ALA A 9 -2.58 -20.31 4.27
N ASP A 10 -1.99 -19.77 5.35
CA ASP A 10 -1.70 -20.48 6.58
C ASP A 10 -1.83 -19.55 7.78
N GLY A 11 -1.98 -20.11 8.96
CA GLY A 11 -2.00 -19.40 10.22
C GLY A 11 -1.38 -20.22 11.33
N GLY A 12 -0.60 -19.59 12.17
CA GLY A 12 0.11 -20.25 13.26
C GLY A 12 0.04 -19.49 14.57
N SER A 13 0.13 -20.24 15.68
CA SER A 13 0.15 -19.70 17.04
C SER A 13 1.22 -20.39 17.87
N ARG A 14 2.04 -19.60 18.58
CA ARG A 14 2.99 -20.10 19.60
C ARG A 14 2.28 -20.28 20.93
N GLY A 15 1.57 -21.36 21.07
CA GLY A 15 0.55 -21.63 22.10
C GLY A 15 -0.84 -21.56 21.50
N ASN A 16 -1.87 -22.09 22.20
CA ASN A 16 -3.24 -22.10 21.66
C ASN A 16 -4.29 -21.84 22.77
N PRO A 17 -4.63 -20.55 23.07
CA PRO A 17 -4.17 -19.33 22.40
C PRO A 17 -2.72 -18.94 22.73
N GLY A 18 -2.08 -18.16 21.82
CA GLY A 18 -0.73 -17.63 21.98
C GLY A 18 -0.41 -16.58 20.92
N GLU A 19 0.83 -16.09 20.91
CA GLU A 19 1.30 -15.17 19.87
C GLU A 19 1.09 -15.79 18.49
N SER A 20 0.32 -15.12 17.67
CA SER A 20 -0.20 -15.66 16.41
C SER A 20 0.14 -14.77 15.22
N ALA A 21 0.28 -15.41 14.07
CA ALA A 21 0.52 -14.75 12.81
C ALA A 21 -0.16 -15.51 11.66
N TYR A 22 -0.32 -14.84 10.54
CA TYR A 22 -0.80 -15.42 9.29
C TYR A 22 0.18 -15.20 8.16
N GLY A 23 0.08 -16.04 7.13
CA GLY A 23 0.73 -15.91 5.84
C GLY A 23 -0.25 -16.22 4.71
N ALA A 24 -0.14 -15.49 3.60
CA ALA A 24 -0.88 -15.79 2.38
C ALA A 24 -0.05 -15.45 1.15
N VAL A 25 -0.19 -16.25 0.10
CA VAL A 25 0.48 -16.06 -1.19
C VAL A 25 -0.56 -16.12 -2.29
N ILE A 26 -0.52 -15.17 -3.21
CA ILE A 26 -1.37 -15.15 -4.40
C ILE A 26 -0.51 -15.47 -5.61
N LEU A 27 -0.92 -16.45 -6.39
CA LEU A 27 -0.25 -16.91 -7.60
C LEU A 27 -1.15 -16.67 -8.82
N GLU A 28 -0.56 -16.23 -9.91
CA GLU A 28 -1.15 -16.26 -11.25
C GLU A 28 -0.32 -17.20 -12.13
N GLY A 29 -0.85 -18.37 -12.42
CA GLY A 29 -0.06 -19.47 -12.98
C GLY A 29 1.06 -19.90 -12.03
N SER A 30 2.32 -19.77 -12.47
CA SER A 30 3.52 -20.03 -11.65
C SER A 30 4.09 -18.75 -11.01
N HIS A 31 3.55 -17.58 -11.28
CA HIS A 31 4.08 -16.32 -10.78
C HIS A 31 3.44 -15.92 -9.45
N VAL A 32 4.26 -15.55 -8.47
CA VAL A 32 3.81 -14.96 -7.22
C VAL A 32 3.40 -13.52 -7.50
N VAL A 33 2.11 -13.22 -7.29
CA VAL A 33 1.54 -11.87 -7.49
C VAL A 33 1.51 -11.10 -6.19
N ALA A 34 1.29 -11.78 -5.04
CA ALA A 34 1.32 -11.17 -3.73
C ALA A 34 1.78 -12.15 -2.65
N GLU A 35 2.56 -11.66 -1.69
CA GLU A 35 2.89 -12.31 -0.41
C GLU A 35 2.44 -11.39 0.72
N LEU A 36 1.74 -11.96 1.68
CA LEU A 36 1.16 -11.24 2.80
C LEU A 36 1.49 -12.00 4.08
N SER A 37 1.91 -11.29 5.10
CA SER A 37 2.04 -11.87 6.43
C SER A 37 1.83 -10.80 7.49
N GLY A 38 1.41 -11.21 8.68
CA GLY A 38 1.22 -10.26 9.76
C GLY A 38 0.99 -10.94 11.10
N ARG A 39 1.40 -10.26 12.17
CA ARG A 39 1.07 -10.65 13.54
C ARG A 39 -0.34 -10.18 13.87
N ILE A 40 -1.06 -11.01 14.62
CA ILE A 40 -2.43 -10.72 15.05
C ILE A 40 -2.55 -10.66 16.59
N GLY A 41 -1.41 -10.69 17.30
CA GLY A 41 -1.39 -10.75 18.76
C GLY A 41 -1.75 -12.12 19.28
N VAL A 42 -2.31 -12.18 20.48
CA VAL A 42 -2.69 -13.45 21.11
C VAL A 42 -4.01 -13.95 20.54
N ALA A 43 -3.96 -15.07 19.82
CA ALA A 43 -5.12 -15.71 19.22
C ALA A 43 -4.96 -17.24 19.18
N THR A 44 -6.02 -17.93 18.74
CA THR A 44 -5.95 -19.37 18.48
C THR A 44 -5.45 -19.65 17.06
N ASN A 45 -4.94 -20.86 16.83
CA ASN A 45 -4.50 -21.29 15.51
C ASN A 45 -5.60 -21.12 14.46
N ASN A 46 -6.85 -21.49 14.78
CA ASN A 46 -7.97 -21.36 13.86
C ASN A 46 -8.28 -19.89 13.48
N VAL A 47 -8.10 -18.94 14.41
CA VAL A 47 -8.23 -17.51 14.13
C VAL A 47 -7.13 -17.08 13.15
N ALA A 48 -5.91 -17.49 13.36
CA ALA A 48 -4.79 -17.19 12.48
C ALA A 48 -4.99 -17.72 11.06
N GLU A 49 -5.47 -18.95 10.93
CA GLU A 49 -5.83 -19.57 9.65
C GLU A 49 -6.88 -18.76 8.87
N TYR A 50 -7.98 -18.36 9.55
CA TYR A 50 -8.99 -17.50 8.94
C TYR A 50 -8.42 -16.12 8.54
N ARG A 51 -7.51 -15.53 9.34
CA ARG A 51 -6.88 -14.26 9.01
C ARG A 51 -6.00 -14.36 7.76
N GLY A 52 -5.30 -15.47 7.57
CA GLY A 52 -4.57 -15.75 6.32
C GLY A 52 -5.49 -15.82 5.10
N LEU A 53 -6.61 -16.56 5.22
CA LEU A 53 -7.62 -16.61 4.17
C LEU A 53 -8.19 -15.23 3.83
N ILE A 54 -8.57 -14.44 4.84
CA ILE A 54 -9.14 -13.10 4.69
C ILE A 54 -8.15 -12.18 3.99
N ALA A 55 -6.88 -12.17 4.42
CA ALA A 55 -5.84 -11.37 3.81
C ALA A 55 -5.63 -11.72 2.32
N GLY A 56 -5.56 -13.01 2.01
CA GLY A 56 -5.42 -13.49 0.64
C GLY A 56 -6.61 -13.12 -0.26
N LEU A 57 -7.84 -13.33 0.22
CA LEU A 57 -9.06 -12.99 -0.54
C LEU A 57 -9.18 -11.48 -0.78
N LYS A 58 -8.90 -10.65 0.24
CA LYS A 58 -8.91 -9.20 0.11
C LYS A 58 -7.93 -8.73 -0.96
N ALA A 59 -6.69 -9.17 -0.86
CA ALA A 59 -5.65 -8.77 -1.81
C ALA A 59 -5.94 -9.25 -3.24
N ALA A 60 -6.47 -10.46 -3.41
CA ALA A 60 -6.87 -10.96 -4.73
C ALA A 60 -8.03 -10.14 -5.33
N HIS A 61 -9.01 -9.76 -4.50
CA HIS A 61 -10.12 -8.89 -4.90
C HIS A 61 -9.63 -7.49 -5.30
N ASP A 62 -8.71 -6.91 -4.54
CA ASP A 62 -8.13 -5.59 -4.82
C ASP A 62 -7.32 -5.59 -6.13
N ILE A 63 -6.72 -6.73 -6.49
CA ILE A 63 -6.00 -6.90 -7.77
C ILE A 63 -6.98 -7.02 -8.95
N ASP A 64 -8.01 -7.88 -8.82
CA ASP A 64 -9.06 -8.06 -9.83
C ASP A 64 -10.37 -8.56 -9.19
N PRO A 65 -11.39 -7.70 -9.05
CA PRO A 65 -12.69 -8.07 -8.46
C PRO A 65 -13.47 -9.16 -9.22
N HIS A 66 -13.05 -9.46 -10.45
CA HIS A 66 -13.71 -10.45 -11.31
C HIS A 66 -12.88 -11.73 -11.53
N ALA A 67 -11.74 -11.87 -10.82
CA ALA A 67 -10.87 -13.03 -10.96
C ALA A 67 -11.56 -14.33 -10.52
N GLN A 68 -11.21 -15.43 -11.17
CA GLN A 68 -11.48 -16.78 -10.66
C GLN A 68 -10.44 -17.11 -9.60
N ILE A 69 -10.87 -17.53 -8.41
CA ILE A 69 -9.97 -17.79 -7.29
C ILE A 69 -10.05 -19.23 -6.85
N THR A 70 -8.91 -19.92 -6.75
CA THR A 70 -8.78 -21.20 -6.06
C THR A 70 -8.01 -20.99 -4.76
N VAL A 71 -8.67 -21.21 -3.63
CA VAL A 71 -8.04 -21.15 -2.30
C VAL A 71 -7.54 -22.54 -1.93
N ARG A 72 -6.26 -22.67 -1.58
CA ARG A 72 -5.61 -23.90 -1.13
C ARG A 72 -5.03 -23.71 0.26
N MET A 73 -5.47 -24.52 1.21
CA MET A 73 -5.00 -24.50 2.59
C MET A 73 -4.89 -25.92 3.14
N ASP A 74 -3.97 -26.13 4.07
CA ASP A 74 -3.84 -27.35 4.82
C ASP A 74 -4.75 -27.39 6.07
N SER A 75 -5.41 -26.26 6.39
CA SER A 75 -6.47 -26.21 7.39
C SER A 75 -7.75 -26.83 6.88
N LYS A 76 -7.95 -28.12 7.18
CA LYS A 76 -9.18 -28.84 6.80
C LYS A 76 -10.42 -28.17 7.39
N LEU A 77 -10.31 -27.64 8.63
CA LEU A 77 -11.41 -26.94 9.29
C LEU A 77 -11.88 -25.75 8.46
N VAL A 78 -10.96 -24.86 8.08
CA VAL A 78 -11.32 -23.64 7.32
C VAL A 78 -11.90 -24.01 5.95
N ILE A 79 -11.26 -24.92 5.22
CA ILE A 79 -11.72 -25.34 3.88
C ILE A 79 -13.12 -25.94 3.95
N GLU A 80 -13.39 -26.88 4.87
CA GLU A 80 -14.69 -27.53 4.97
C GLU A 80 -15.81 -26.58 5.44
N GLN A 81 -15.47 -25.62 6.32
CA GLN A 81 -16.40 -24.58 6.75
C GLN A 81 -16.73 -23.57 5.64
N MET A 82 -15.74 -23.15 4.88
CA MET A 82 -15.93 -22.21 3.77
C MET A 82 -16.61 -22.83 2.58
N SER A 83 -16.38 -24.12 2.32
CA SER A 83 -17.11 -24.92 1.32
C SER A 83 -18.56 -25.23 1.73
N GLY A 84 -18.94 -24.97 2.99
CA GLY A 84 -20.29 -25.24 3.50
C GLY A 84 -20.54 -26.69 3.95
N ASN A 85 -19.51 -27.54 3.92
CA ASN A 85 -19.60 -28.93 4.32
C ASN A 85 -19.70 -29.10 5.84
N TRP A 86 -19.03 -28.21 6.59
CA TRP A 86 -19.05 -28.22 8.04
C TRP A 86 -19.74 -27.00 8.64
N LYS A 87 -20.56 -27.24 9.66
CA LYS A 87 -21.25 -26.18 10.40
C LYS A 87 -20.29 -25.42 11.31
N ILE A 88 -20.28 -24.09 11.22
CA ILE A 88 -19.50 -23.22 12.09
C ILE A 88 -20.30 -22.99 13.40
N ARG A 89 -19.80 -23.51 14.52
CA ARG A 89 -20.46 -23.39 15.83
C ARG A 89 -19.89 -22.25 16.69
N HIS A 90 -18.58 -22.00 16.58
CA HIS A 90 -17.90 -20.97 17.39
C HIS A 90 -18.27 -19.56 16.88
N PRO A 91 -18.71 -18.63 17.76
CA PRO A 91 -19.16 -17.31 17.35
C PRO A 91 -18.10 -16.50 16.59
N GLU A 92 -16.85 -16.51 17.07
CA GLU A 92 -15.73 -15.80 16.47
C GLU A 92 -15.40 -16.36 15.08
N MET A 93 -15.33 -17.67 14.92
CA MET A 93 -15.14 -18.31 13.61
C MET A 93 -16.27 -17.96 12.64
N LYS A 94 -17.51 -17.84 13.15
CA LYS A 94 -18.65 -17.42 12.33
C LYS A 94 -18.49 -16.00 11.81
N GLN A 95 -17.98 -15.07 12.63
CA GLN A 95 -17.71 -13.70 12.19
C GLN A 95 -16.61 -13.65 11.13
N LEU A 96 -15.51 -14.36 11.34
CA LEU A 96 -14.41 -14.45 10.37
C LEU A 96 -14.86 -15.08 9.04
N ALA A 97 -15.70 -16.11 9.09
CA ALA A 97 -16.26 -16.72 7.88
C ALA A 97 -17.22 -15.78 7.12
N ILE A 98 -17.99 -14.95 7.84
CA ILE A 98 -18.84 -13.92 7.23
C ILE A 98 -17.97 -12.85 6.57
N GLU A 99 -16.92 -12.39 7.25
CA GLU A 99 -15.93 -11.44 6.71
C GLU A 99 -15.33 -11.99 5.41
N ALA A 100 -14.79 -13.20 5.44
CA ALA A 100 -14.17 -13.84 4.28
C ALA A 100 -15.13 -13.97 3.08
N ARG A 101 -16.41 -14.35 3.33
CA ARG A 101 -17.43 -14.47 2.27
C ARG A 101 -17.84 -13.15 1.65
N GLY A 102 -17.68 -12.05 2.37
CA GLY A 102 -18.01 -10.71 1.88
C GLY A 102 -16.94 -10.09 0.98
N LEU A 103 -15.73 -10.66 0.93
CA LEU A 103 -14.58 -10.05 0.25
C LEU A 103 -14.58 -10.26 -1.27
N HIS A 104 -15.12 -11.36 -1.76
CA HIS A 104 -15.12 -11.67 -3.18
C HIS A 104 -16.38 -12.49 -3.55
N PRO A 105 -16.91 -12.39 -4.79
CA PRO A 105 -18.10 -13.13 -5.19
C PRO A 105 -17.94 -14.63 -5.02
N SER A 106 -18.80 -15.28 -4.23
CA SER A 106 -18.66 -16.67 -3.82
C SER A 106 -18.66 -17.67 -4.98
N HIS A 107 -19.36 -17.34 -6.08
CA HIS A 107 -19.41 -18.19 -7.28
C HIS A 107 -18.10 -18.17 -8.09
N LEU A 108 -17.17 -17.26 -7.77
CA LEU A 108 -15.84 -17.17 -8.36
C LEU A 108 -14.77 -17.82 -7.48
N ILE A 109 -15.12 -18.34 -6.30
CA ILE A 109 -14.18 -18.96 -5.37
C ILE A 109 -14.38 -20.45 -5.30
N ARG A 110 -13.29 -21.19 -5.40
CA ARG A 110 -13.20 -22.63 -5.14
C ARG A 110 -12.24 -22.87 -3.97
N TYR A 111 -12.64 -23.76 -3.05
CA TYR A 111 -11.83 -24.13 -1.89
C TYR A 111 -11.30 -25.55 -2.05
N GLU A 112 -9.99 -25.75 -1.88
CA GLU A 112 -9.30 -27.03 -2.01
C GLU A 112 -8.43 -27.26 -0.78
N TRP A 113 -8.61 -28.39 -0.12
CA TRP A 113 -7.69 -28.82 0.92
C TRP A 113 -6.44 -29.40 0.28
N VAL A 114 -5.27 -29.05 0.82
CA VAL A 114 -3.98 -29.59 0.41
C VAL A 114 -3.23 -30.11 1.62
N PRO A 115 -2.32 -31.10 1.46
CA PRO A 115 -1.46 -31.53 2.54
C PRO A 115 -0.45 -30.43 2.86
N ARG A 116 0.06 -30.43 4.11
CA ARG A 116 0.96 -29.37 4.62
C ARG A 116 2.21 -29.17 3.76
N GLU A 117 2.75 -30.25 3.20
CA GLU A 117 3.92 -30.22 2.31
C GLU A 117 3.67 -29.38 1.05
N SER A 118 2.42 -29.17 0.69
CA SER A 118 2.02 -28.34 -0.45
C SER A 118 1.70 -26.88 -0.07
N ASN A 119 1.78 -26.51 1.25
CA ASN A 119 1.52 -25.18 1.77
C ASN A 119 2.76 -24.50 2.39
N THR A 120 3.95 -25.01 2.07
CA THR A 120 5.23 -24.59 2.69
C THR A 120 5.55 -23.11 2.53
N HIS A 121 5.08 -22.47 1.45
CA HIS A 121 5.33 -21.05 1.20
C HIS A 121 4.57 -20.15 2.19
N ALA A 122 3.28 -20.43 2.41
CA ALA A 122 2.49 -19.70 3.40
C ALA A 122 2.98 -20.02 4.83
N ASP A 123 3.31 -21.29 5.16
CA ASP A 123 3.89 -21.67 6.46
C ASP A 123 5.19 -20.90 6.76
N ARG A 124 6.07 -20.74 5.77
CA ARG A 124 7.30 -19.92 5.91
C ARG A 124 6.97 -18.48 6.30
N LEU A 125 6.01 -17.84 5.64
CA LEU A 125 5.60 -16.47 5.93
C LEU A 125 5.04 -16.32 7.35
N VAL A 126 4.27 -17.31 7.84
CA VAL A 126 3.80 -17.35 9.23
C VAL A 126 4.97 -17.37 10.20
N ASN A 127 5.95 -18.25 9.97
CA ASN A 127 7.10 -18.39 10.87
C ASN A 127 7.96 -17.13 10.86
N GLU A 128 8.23 -16.52 9.70
CA GLU A 128 8.94 -15.25 9.57
C GLU A 128 8.23 -14.13 10.34
N ALA A 129 6.90 -14.04 10.24
CA ALA A 129 6.12 -13.06 10.99
C ALA A 129 6.18 -13.30 12.50
N LEU A 130 6.10 -14.54 12.97
CA LEU A 130 6.24 -14.90 14.40
C LEU A 130 7.63 -14.58 14.93
N ASP A 131 8.68 -14.69 14.11
CA ASP A 131 10.07 -14.37 14.49
C ASP A 131 10.38 -12.87 14.44
N GLY A 132 9.39 -12.04 14.07
CA GLY A 132 9.55 -10.58 14.01
C GLY A 132 10.16 -10.07 12.71
N MET A 133 10.35 -10.94 11.75
CA MET A 133 10.65 -10.56 10.38
C MET A 133 9.34 -10.18 9.70
N ILE A 134 8.94 -8.91 9.85
CA ILE A 134 7.68 -8.42 9.27
C ILE A 134 7.88 -8.28 7.77
N VAL A 135 7.30 -9.20 7.01
CA VAL A 135 6.93 -8.95 5.61
C VAL A 135 5.49 -8.44 5.63
N ALA A 136 5.29 -7.25 6.20
CA ALA A 136 4.02 -6.57 6.09
C ALA A 136 4.02 -5.83 4.76
N SER A 137 3.35 -6.37 3.76
CA SER A 137 2.86 -5.56 2.66
C SER A 137 1.34 -5.68 2.64
N GLU A 138 0.65 -4.79 3.34
CA GLU A 138 -0.71 -4.43 2.98
C GLU A 138 -0.61 -3.65 1.66
N GLY A 139 -0.71 -4.35 0.54
CA GLY A 139 -0.66 -3.75 -0.78
C GLY A 139 -0.15 -4.76 -1.83
N PRO A 140 -0.37 -4.49 -3.11
CA PRO A 140 0.23 -5.32 -4.14
C PRO A 140 1.72 -5.42 -3.88
N LEU A 141 2.25 -6.65 -3.90
CA LEU A 141 3.66 -6.93 -3.68
C LEU A 141 4.52 -5.78 -4.17
N ARG A 142 5.44 -5.32 -3.33
CA ARG A 142 6.66 -4.75 -3.89
C ARG A 142 7.21 -5.84 -4.80
N ARG A 143 6.89 -5.73 -6.09
CA ARG A 143 7.56 -6.49 -7.15
C ARG A 143 9.02 -6.54 -6.75
N ASN A 144 9.64 -7.70 -6.79
CA ASN A 144 11.08 -7.77 -6.55
C ASN A 144 11.75 -7.05 -7.73
N TYR A 145 11.79 -5.73 -7.61
CA TYR A 145 12.25 -4.79 -8.63
C TYR A 145 13.62 -5.18 -9.19
N LEU A 146 14.42 -5.87 -8.38
CA LEU A 146 15.75 -6.32 -8.80
C LEU A 146 15.65 -7.51 -9.75
N THR A 147 14.82 -8.51 -9.46
CA THR A 147 14.68 -9.71 -10.32
C THR A 147 13.86 -9.40 -11.58
N GLU A 148 12.77 -8.65 -11.48
CA GLU A 148 12.00 -8.23 -12.67
C GLU A 148 12.81 -7.31 -13.58
N ARG A 149 13.60 -6.40 -13.02
CA ARG A 149 14.48 -5.53 -13.80
C ARG A 149 15.57 -6.27 -14.53
N LEU A 150 16.01 -7.43 -14.02
CA LEU A 150 16.98 -8.30 -14.67
C LEU A 150 16.37 -9.17 -15.80
N ILE A 151 15.04 -9.36 -15.79
CA ILE A 151 14.34 -10.22 -16.77
C ILE A 151 13.48 -9.40 -17.73
N SER A 152 13.10 -8.18 -17.38
CA SER A 152 12.28 -7.31 -18.24
C SER A 152 13.11 -6.73 -19.38
N THR A 153 12.61 -6.92 -20.60
CA THR A 153 13.11 -6.23 -21.82
C THR A 153 12.46 -4.86 -22.01
N GLU A 154 11.57 -4.46 -21.12
CA GLU A 154 10.88 -3.16 -21.20
C GLU A 154 11.77 -2.03 -20.70
N VAL A 155 11.71 -0.89 -21.36
CA VAL A 155 12.41 0.32 -20.94
C VAL A 155 11.79 0.82 -19.62
N PRO A 156 12.57 0.98 -18.56
CA PRO A 156 12.02 1.40 -17.26
C PRO A 156 11.50 2.84 -17.35
N THR A 157 10.35 3.10 -16.74
CA THR A 157 9.90 4.47 -16.49
C THR A 157 10.75 5.11 -15.41
N ILE A 158 11.38 6.23 -15.72
CA ILE A 158 12.17 7.03 -14.77
C ILE A 158 11.32 8.21 -14.33
N VAL A 159 11.12 8.37 -13.02
CA VAL A 159 10.38 9.49 -12.46
C VAL A 159 11.35 10.44 -11.76
N TYR A 160 11.38 11.69 -12.18
CA TYR A 160 12.12 12.77 -11.54
C TYR A 160 11.15 13.61 -10.70
N LEU A 161 11.35 13.63 -9.39
CA LEU A 161 10.54 14.42 -8.46
C LEU A 161 11.21 15.78 -8.23
N VAL A 162 10.48 16.84 -8.57
CA VAL A 162 10.93 18.21 -8.38
C VAL A 162 10.06 18.90 -7.33
N ARG A 163 10.68 19.40 -6.26
CA ARG A 163 10.00 20.23 -5.26
C ARG A 163 9.80 21.64 -5.81
N HIS A 164 8.67 22.27 -5.47
CA HIS A 164 8.43 23.68 -5.80
C HIS A 164 9.47 24.61 -5.17
N GLY A 165 9.72 25.75 -5.79
CA GLY A 165 10.60 26.80 -5.29
C GLY A 165 10.07 27.42 -3.98
N GLU A 166 10.92 28.27 -3.35
CA GLU A 166 10.60 28.95 -2.10
C GLU A 166 9.32 29.76 -2.18
N THR A 167 8.48 29.65 -1.14
CA THR A 167 7.34 30.54 -0.86
C THR A 167 7.63 31.36 0.39
N HIS A 168 6.83 32.40 0.67
CA HIS A 168 7.01 33.19 1.90
C HIS A 168 6.86 32.36 3.20
N LEU A 169 6.19 31.20 3.15
CA LEU A 169 6.04 30.28 4.28
C LEU A 169 7.28 29.41 4.52
N THR A 170 8.09 29.18 3.46
CA THR A 170 9.26 28.30 3.50
C THR A 170 10.32 28.73 4.52
N PRO A 171 10.82 29.98 4.52
CA PRO A 171 11.81 30.43 5.51
C PRO A 171 11.26 30.47 6.93
N MET A 172 9.94 30.64 7.09
CA MET A 172 9.28 30.61 8.38
C MET A 172 9.01 29.20 8.89
N ARG A 173 9.32 28.18 8.10
CA ARG A 173 9.06 26.74 8.40
C ARG A 173 7.60 26.47 8.78
N LYS A 174 6.69 27.08 8.04
CA LYS A 174 5.25 26.95 8.26
C LYS A 174 4.64 25.91 7.33
N PHE A 175 3.62 25.20 7.82
CA PHE A 175 2.86 24.26 7.03
C PHE A 175 2.13 24.95 5.90
N SER A 176 2.12 24.34 4.73
CA SER A 176 1.41 24.79 3.54
C SER A 176 0.92 23.56 2.78
N GLY A 177 -0.31 23.15 3.05
CA GLY A 177 -0.95 22.01 2.42
C GLY A 177 -1.71 22.38 1.13
N ASP A 178 -2.80 21.65 0.88
CA ASP A 178 -3.74 21.91 -0.21
C ASP A 178 -4.92 22.82 0.23
N GLY A 179 -4.83 23.39 1.43
CA GLY A 179 -5.88 24.19 2.06
C GLY A 179 -6.02 25.62 1.51
N ALA A 180 -6.58 26.51 2.34
CA ALA A 180 -6.85 27.90 1.96
C ALA A 180 -5.59 28.74 1.68
N LEU A 181 -4.44 28.34 2.22
CA LEU A 181 -3.16 28.97 1.97
C LEU A 181 -2.47 28.33 0.76
N ASP A 182 -2.65 28.94 -0.40
CA ASP A 182 -1.96 28.53 -1.62
C ASP A 182 -0.96 29.65 -2.04
N PRO A 183 0.23 29.73 -1.38
CA PRO A 183 1.18 30.78 -1.60
C PRO A 183 1.85 30.68 -2.97
N GLU A 184 2.16 31.83 -3.53
CA GLU A 184 3.01 31.98 -4.71
C GLU A 184 4.50 31.87 -4.34
N LEU A 185 5.34 31.68 -5.34
CA LEU A 185 6.78 31.69 -5.18
C LEU A 185 7.25 33.11 -4.83
N THR A 186 8.30 33.17 -3.99
CA THR A 186 9.06 34.41 -3.78
C THR A 186 9.97 34.69 -4.99
N GLU A 187 10.57 35.86 -5.04
CA GLU A 187 11.62 36.15 -6.04
C GLU A 187 12.75 35.12 -6.00
N ASN A 188 13.12 34.63 -4.80
CA ASN A 188 14.10 33.57 -4.66
C ASN A 188 13.56 32.25 -5.21
N GLY A 189 12.31 31.89 -4.90
CA GLY A 189 11.66 30.70 -5.43
C GLY A 189 11.51 30.70 -6.96
N LEU A 190 11.30 31.87 -7.58
CA LEU A 190 11.32 31.99 -9.04
C LEU A 190 12.72 31.74 -9.62
N ARG A 191 13.78 32.23 -8.95
CA ARG A 191 15.18 31.92 -9.33
C ARG A 191 15.50 30.43 -9.18
N GLU A 192 15.08 29.81 -8.08
CA GLU A 192 15.22 28.37 -7.86
C GLU A 192 14.51 27.56 -8.96
N ALA A 193 13.28 27.94 -9.29
CA ALA A 193 12.52 27.31 -10.37
C ALA A 193 13.20 27.41 -11.74
N ALA A 194 13.80 28.57 -12.04
CA ALA A 194 14.57 28.76 -13.27
C ALA A 194 15.82 27.86 -13.32
N LEU A 195 16.56 27.76 -12.20
CA LEU A 195 17.75 26.91 -12.11
C LEU A 195 17.40 25.42 -12.28
N VAL A 196 16.38 24.93 -11.57
CA VAL A 196 15.96 23.52 -11.68
C VAL A 196 15.43 23.20 -13.07
N ALA A 197 14.73 24.14 -13.72
CA ALA A 197 14.26 23.97 -15.10
C ALA A 197 15.41 23.74 -16.07
N GLY A 198 16.53 24.46 -15.91
CA GLY A 198 17.74 24.25 -16.69
C GLY A 198 18.36 22.84 -16.51
N GLU A 199 18.31 22.29 -15.32
CA GLU A 199 18.78 20.91 -15.06
C GLU A 199 17.81 19.88 -15.63
N VAL A 200 16.49 20.08 -15.47
CA VAL A 200 15.47 19.18 -16.02
C VAL A 200 15.53 19.14 -17.55
N ALA A 201 15.78 20.27 -18.22
CA ALA A 201 15.92 20.31 -19.67
C ALA A 201 17.06 19.43 -20.21
N LYS A 202 18.16 19.26 -19.42
CA LYS A 202 19.26 18.35 -19.79
C LYS A 202 18.86 16.88 -19.78
N ILE A 203 17.88 16.53 -18.95
CA ILE A 203 17.36 15.15 -18.81
C ILE A 203 16.47 14.78 -19.98
N LYS A 204 15.85 15.77 -20.66
CA LYS A 204 14.91 15.59 -21.77
C LYS A 204 13.73 14.68 -21.39
N PRO A 205 12.91 15.04 -20.42
CA PRO A 205 11.75 14.24 -20.04
C PRO A 205 10.72 14.17 -21.18
N ASP A 206 9.94 13.10 -21.22
CA ASP A 206 8.88 12.89 -22.20
C ASP A 206 7.54 13.44 -21.73
N LEU A 207 7.36 13.62 -20.42
CA LEU A 207 6.10 14.02 -19.80
C LEU A 207 6.36 14.94 -18.61
N LEU A 208 5.56 15.99 -18.49
CA LEU A 208 5.56 16.90 -17.34
C LEU A 208 4.20 16.86 -16.64
N ILE A 209 4.20 16.44 -15.39
CA ILE A 209 3.01 16.44 -14.54
C ILE A 209 3.23 17.39 -13.38
N SER A 210 2.21 18.13 -12.99
CA SER A 210 2.28 19.04 -11.85
C SER A 210 1.01 19.00 -11.01
N SER A 211 1.17 19.19 -9.71
CA SER A 211 0.08 19.57 -8.82
C SER A 211 -0.55 20.91 -9.26
N PRO A 212 -1.86 21.11 -9.08
CA PRO A 212 -2.53 22.35 -9.49
C PRO A 212 -2.36 23.51 -8.51
N LEU A 213 -1.54 23.38 -7.45
CA LEU A 213 -1.26 24.47 -6.50
C LEU A 213 -0.42 25.58 -7.14
N LYS A 214 -0.58 26.85 -6.72
CA LYS A 214 0.09 27.98 -7.35
C LYS A 214 1.62 27.82 -7.39
N ARG A 215 2.22 27.49 -6.24
CA ARG A 215 3.67 27.30 -6.14
C ARG A 215 4.22 26.23 -7.06
N THR A 216 3.48 25.14 -7.26
CA THR A 216 3.86 24.04 -8.16
C THR A 216 3.64 24.41 -9.62
N LYS A 217 2.51 25.09 -9.94
CA LYS A 217 2.25 25.62 -11.29
C LYS A 217 3.35 26.59 -11.73
N GLN A 218 3.73 27.52 -10.86
CA GLN A 218 4.78 28.47 -11.19
C GLN A 218 6.11 27.77 -11.42
N THR A 219 6.48 26.79 -10.59
CA THR A 219 7.72 26.00 -10.80
C THR A 219 7.65 25.21 -12.11
N ALA A 220 6.53 24.50 -12.36
CA ALA A 220 6.32 23.71 -13.57
C ALA A 220 6.33 24.57 -14.84
N GLN A 221 5.89 25.84 -14.78
CA GLN A 221 5.92 26.74 -15.93
C GLN A 221 7.36 27.03 -16.40
N PHE A 222 8.30 27.17 -15.48
CA PHE A 222 9.73 27.29 -15.85
C PHE A 222 10.25 26.04 -16.54
N VAL A 223 9.86 24.86 -16.03
CA VAL A 223 10.23 23.58 -16.66
C VAL A 223 9.60 23.43 -18.03
N ALA A 224 8.32 23.78 -18.18
CA ALA A 224 7.62 23.75 -19.47
C ALA A 224 8.30 24.66 -20.50
N ASN A 225 8.66 25.88 -20.08
CA ASN A 225 9.34 26.83 -20.97
C ASN A 225 10.74 26.33 -21.41
N ALA A 226 11.45 25.62 -20.52
CA ALA A 226 12.79 25.10 -20.80
C ALA A 226 12.78 23.80 -21.64
N THR A 227 11.72 23.00 -21.53
CA THR A 227 11.61 21.67 -22.20
C THR A 227 10.71 21.68 -23.44
N GLY A 228 9.81 22.65 -23.55
CA GLY A 228 8.78 22.71 -24.60
C GLY A 228 7.58 21.77 -24.35
N LEU A 229 7.51 21.14 -23.17
CA LEU A 229 6.43 20.22 -22.82
C LEU A 229 5.19 20.97 -22.31
N GLU A 230 4.02 20.43 -22.60
CA GLU A 230 2.77 20.84 -21.96
C GLU A 230 2.71 20.34 -20.52
N ILE A 231 2.11 21.15 -19.62
CA ILE A 231 1.94 20.76 -18.22
C ILE A 231 0.63 20.00 -18.05
N ASN A 232 0.70 18.75 -17.62
CA ASN A 232 -0.46 17.97 -17.22
C ASN A 232 -0.73 18.19 -15.74
N PHE A 233 -1.82 18.90 -15.41
CA PHE A 233 -2.20 19.15 -14.03
C PHE A 233 -3.01 17.98 -13.50
N ASP A 234 -2.52 17.35 -12.41
CA ASP A 234 -3.23 16.25 -11.76
C ASP A 234 -3.33 16.50 -10.25
N PRO A 235 -4.58 16.58 -9.71
CA PRO A 235 -4.83 16.80 -8.29
C PRO A 235 -4.26 15.75 -7.35
N ILE A 236 -3.98 14.53 -7.84
CA ILE A 236 -3.38 13.46 -7.03
C ILE A 236 -2.00 13.84 -6.47
N TRP A 237 -1.31 14.77 -7.12
CA TRP A 237 0.00 15.28 -6.72
C TRP A 237 -0.06 16.49 -5.79
N LYS A 238 -1.24 16.82 -5.27
CA LYS A 238 -1.34 17.87 -4.24
C LYS A 238 -0.63 17.43 -2.97
N GLU A 239 -0.10 18.41 -2.24
CA GLU A 239 0.30 18.23 -0.85
C GLU A 239 -0.90 17.80 -0.01
N CYS A 240 -0.67 17.06 1.07
CA CYS A 240 -1.73 16.71 1.99
C CYS A 240 -2.35 17.96 2.64
N SER A 241 -3.59 17.85 3.09
CA SER A 241 -4.22 18.89 3.88
C SER A 241 -3.69 18.84 5.31
N PHE A 242 -3.16 19.96 5.79
CA PHE A 242 -2.79 20.11 7.20
C PHE A 242 -3.91 20.72 8.05
N GLY A 243 -5.05 21.02 7.44
CA GLY A 243 -6.23 21.53 8.13
C GLY A 243 -5.93 22.78 8.98
N LEU A 244 -6.15 22.68 10.31
CA LEU A 244 -5.91 23.79 11.24
C LEU A 244 -4.43 24.16 11.40
N TRP A 245 -3.50 23.33 10.93
CA TRP A 245 -2.06 23.60 11.02
C TRP A 245 -1.53 24.43 9.85
N ASP A 246 -2.31 24.62 8.80
CA ASP A 246 -1.91 25.47 7.67
C ASP A 246 -1.54 26.88 8.15
N GLY A 247 -0.34 27.33 7.77
CA GLY A 247 0.22 28.60 8.19
C GLY A 247 0.84 28.63 9.58
N MET A 248 0.81 27.54 10.34
CA MET A 248 1.51 27.40 11.62
C MET A 248 2.92 26.85 11.40
N SER A 249 3.82 27.25 12.28
CA SER A 249 5.13 26.59 12.41
C SER A 249 5.03 25.30 13.23
N ILE A 250 6.03 24.45 13.13
CA ILE A 250 6.12 23.23 13.94
C ILE A 250 6.05 23.56 15.44
N ALA A 251 6.66 24.68 15.87
CA ALA A 251 6.64 25.10 17.27
C ALA A 251 5.23 25.46 17.73
N GLU A 252 4.51 26.24 16.93
CA GLU A 252 3.09 26.62 17.21
C GLU A 252 2.17 25.39 17.23
N VAL A 253 2.39 24.43 16.34
CA VAL A 253 1.61 23.17 16.34
C VAL A 253 1.88 22.34 17.58
N LYS A 254 3.16 22.19 17.98
CA LYS A 254 3.52 21.47 19.21
C LYS A 254 2.91 22.09 20.46
N GLU A 255 2.84 23.40 20.51
CA GLU A 255 2.28 24.12 21.65
C GLU A 255 0.75 24.00 21.70
N LYS A 256 0.06 24.17 20.56
CA LYS A 256 -1.40 24.21 20.50
C LYS A 256 -2.05 22.83 20.38
N TYR A 257 -1.35 21.87 19.75
CA TYR A 257 -1.85 20.55 19.40
C TYR A 257 -0.83 19.44 19.75
N PRO A 258 -0.38 19.35 21.03
CA PRO A 258 0.73 18.44 21.41
C PRO A 258 0.39 16.96 21.20
N VAL A 259 -0.86 16.56 21.39
CA VAL A 259 -1.30 15.16 21.26
C VAL A 259 -1.34 14.77 19.78
N GLU A 260 -1.99 15.58 18.95
CA GLU A 260 -2.12 15.35 17.51
C GLU A 260 -0.75 15.40 16.82
N TYR A 261 0.13 16.31 17.25
CA TYR A 261 1.51 16.35 16.75
C TYR A 261 2.28 15.08 17.09
N ALA A 262 2.18 14.59 18.33
CA ALA A 262 2.83 13.35 18.74
C ALA A 262 2.32 12.15 17.93
N MET A 263 1.03 12.06 17.66
CA MET A 263 0.41 11.04 16.79
C MET A 263 0.94 11.16 15.36
N TRP A 264 0.95 12.36 14.78
CA TRP A 264 1.44 12.59 13.42
C TRP A 264 2.91 12.19 13.23
N VAL A 265 3.77 12.45 14.21
CA VAL A 265 5.19 12.05 14.15
C VAL A 265 5.40 10.55 14.37
N SER A 266 4.55 9.90 15.16
CA SER A 266 4.69 8.49 15.53
C SER A 266 4.06 7.51 14.53
N THR A 267 3.18 7.98 13.64
CA THR A 267 2.45 7.14 12.69
C THR A 267 2.71 7.60 11.25
N SER A 268 3.02 6.66 10.37
CA SER A 268 3.13 6.91 8.93
C SER A 268 1.78 6.98 8.21
N SER A 269 0.69 6.92 8.95
CA SER A 269 -0.70 6.82 8.46
C SER A 269 -1.56 8.01 8.85
N TYR A 270 -0.98 9.21 8.83
CA TYR A 270 -1.74 10.44 9.05
C TYR A 270 -1.92 11.17 7.73
#